data_c92cf770c12f1d853d6f00627e6c90b0
#
_entry.id   c92cf770c12f1d853d6f00627e6c90b0
#
_cell.length_a   1.000
_cell.length_b   1.000
_cell.length_c   1.000
_cell.angle_alpha   90.00
_cell.angle_beta   90.00
_cell.angle_gamma   90.00
#
_symmetry.space_group_name_H-M   'P 1'
#
loop_
_entity.id
_entity.type
_entity.pdbx_description
1 polymer ?
#
loop_
_entity_poly.entity_id
_entity_poly.type
_entity_poly.pdbx_seq_one_letter_code
_entity_poly.pdbx_strand_id
1 'polypeptide(L)'
;MCGSMEKVEFFENPIPAYLYKQFNRDRLLARFFYSSRVGKCVQIFDKYYQSVKGKVTKEGWTEYYLAGVDRQNLVAPAHFIADKYRLEMHEAAEYVLFRVVGQTWNGMMNEVNCINHLQEWFPNIDFRKTTYEVDEEYCTDWEAYSNGKLLFGLQIKPESYHFMSSPHQNRAKEFDQEKI
;
A
#
# COMPACT_ATOMS: atom_id res chain seq x y z
N MET A 1 -6.30 11.14 28.65
CA MET A 1 -5.31 12.05 28.02
C MET A 1 -5.28 11.67 26.55
N CYS A 2 -5.86 12.48 25.70
CA CYS A 2 -5.84 12.27 24.25
C CYS A 2 -4.41 12.57 23.78
N GLY A 3 -3.62 11.52 23.49
CA GLY A 3 -2.32 11.70 22.87
C GLY A 3 -2.56 12.37 21.51
N SER A 4 -1.85 13.46 21.25
CA SER A 4 -1.83 14.09 19.94
C SER A 4 -1.47 13.01 18.91
N MET A 5 -2.41 12.67 18.02
CA MET A 5 -2.11 11.81 16.89
C MET A 5 -0.95 12.46 16.12
N GLU A 6 0.18 11.79 16.05
CA GLU A 6 1.26 12.22 15.18
C GLU A 6 0.72 12.25 13.75
N LYS A 7 0.88 13.40 13.12
CA LYS A 7 0.42 13.60 11.74
C LYS A 7 1.22 12.66 10.84
N VAL A 8 0.53 11.71 10.22
CA VAL A 8 1.17 10.77 9.29
C VAL A 8 1.73 11.54 8.10
N GLU A 9 3.04 11.40 7.88
CA GLU A 9 3.69 11.95 6.70
C GLU A 9 3.56 10.99 5.52
N PHE A 10 3.08 11.53 4.39
CA PHE A 10 2.98 10.80 3.13
C PHE A 10 4.20 11.05 2.24
N PHE A 11 4.49 10.09 1.36
CA PHE A 11 5.43 10.33 0.28
C PHE A 11 4.77 11.17 -0.81
N GLU A 12 5.47 12.18 -1.29
CA GLU A 12 5.05 12.97 -2.43
C GLU A 12 5.49 12.30 -3.74
N ASN A 13 4.68 12.46 -4.79
CA ASN A 13 5.05 11.99 -6.11
C ASN A 13 6.11 12.94 -6.71
N PRO A 14 7.34 12.45 -7.01
CA PRO A 14 8.43 13.30 -7.46
C PRO A 14 8.27 13.80 -8.90
N ILE A 15 7.31 13.27 -9.66
CA ILE A 15 7.13 13.63 -11.07
C ILE A 15 5.82 14.40 -11.31
N PRO A 16 5.77 15.27 -12.35
CA PRO A 16 4.56 15.96 -12.73
C PRO A 16 3.39 15.03 -13.06
N ALA A 17 2.16 15.48 -12.77
CA ALA A 17 0.94 14.68 -12.93
C ALA A 17 0.74 14.14 -14.37
N TYR A 18 1.17 14.88 -15.40
CA TYR A 18 1.03 14.43 -16.77
C TYR A 18 1.95 13.25 -17.11
N LEU A 19 3.19 13.24 -16.58
CA LEU A 19 4.11 12.10 -16.71
C LEU A 19 3.61 10.91 -15.92
N TYR A 20 3.10 11.12 -14.71
CA TYR A 20 2.50 10.06 -13.91
C TYR A 20 1.37 9.32 -14.65
N LYS A 21 0.50 10.07 -15.35
CA LYS A 21 -0.55 9.48 -16.19
C LYS A 21 0.02 8.66 -17.35
N GLN A 22 1.11 9.11 -17.97
CA GLN A 22 1.77 8.36 -19.04
C GLN A 22 2.40 7.07 -18.52
N PHE A 23 3.09 7.14 -17.38
CA PHE A 23 3.74 5.99 -16.75
C PHE A 23 2.72 4.91 -16.35
N ASN A 24 1.57 5.29 -15.80
CA ASN A 24 0.51 4.34 -15.46
C ASN A 24 -0.11 3.63 -16.67
N ARG A 25 -0.01 4.21 -17.86
CA ARG A 25 -0.47 3.60 -19.11
C ARG A 25 0.60 2.76 -19.81
N ASP A 26 1.83 2.85 -19.38
CA ASP A 26 2.95 2.14 -19.98
C ASP A 26 2.99 0.67 -19.50
N ARG A 27 2.57 -0.24 -20.39
CA ARG A 27 2.55 -1.67 -20.10
C ARG A 27 3.93 -2.28 -19.87
N LEU A 28 4.98 -1.74 -20.49
CA LEU A 28 6.34 -2.22 -20.28
C LEU A 28 6.84 -1.79 -18.91
N LEU A 29 6.60 -0.54 -18.53
CA LEU A 29 6.93 -0.05 -17.20
C LEU A 29 6.16 -0.81 -16.12
N ALA A 30 4.88 -1.10 -16.34
CA ALA A 30 4.07 -1.89 -15.41
C ALA A 30 4.68 -3.28 -15.14
N ARG A 31 5.28 -3.93 -16.15
CA ARG A 31 5.92 -5.24 -15.97
C ARG A 31 7.10 -5.22 -15.00
N PHE A 32 7.84 -4.11 -14.90
CA PHE A 32 8.90 -3.99 -13.89
C PHE A 32 8.31 -4.00 -12.48
N PHE A 33 7.25 -3.22 -12.24
CA PHE A 33 6.67 -3.05 -10.89
C PHE A 33 5.80 -4.23 -10.45
N TYR A 34 5.21 -4.98 -11.38
CA TYR A 34 4.45 -6.19 -11.07
C TYR A 34 5.27 -7.48 -11.15
N SER A 35 6.58 -7.37 -11.41
CA SER A 35 7.47 -8.53 -11.41
C SER A 35 7.80 -8.95 -9.97
N SER A 36 8.09 -10.24 -9.81
CA SER A 36 8.61 -10.78 -8.53
C SER A 36 9.94 -10.14 -8.09
N ARG A 37 10.62 -9.44 -8.99
CA ARG A 37 11.93 -8.83 -8.74
C ARG A 37 11.88 -7.66 -7.77
N VAL A 38 10.83 -6.84 -7.82
CA VAL A 38 10.63 -5.74 -6.85
C VAL A 38 9.95 -6.22 -5.57
N GLY A 39 9.57 -7.49 -5.54
CA GLY A 39 8.88 -8.12 -4.43
C GLY A 39 7.39 -7.76 -4.36
N LYS A 40 6.68 -8.47 -3.50
CA LYS A 40 5.30 -8.15 -3.14
C LYS A 40 5.33 -7.10 -2.03
N CYS A 41 5.36 -5.81 -2.40
CA CYS A 41 5.60 -4.70 -1.46
C CYS A 41 4.64 -4.71 -0.27
N VAL A 42 3.37 -5.07 -0.47
CA VAL A 42 2.39 -5.19 0.62
C VAL A 42 2.79 -6.28 1.60
N GLN A 43 3.19 -7.47 1.13
CA GLN A 43 3.66 -8.56 2.02
C GLN A 43 4.94 -8.17 2.78
N ILE A 44 5.86 -7.43 2.14
CA ILE A 44 7.08 -6.94 2.78
C ILE A 44 6.72 -5.93 3.86
N PHE A 45 5.73 -5.05 3.57
CA PHE A 45 5.25 -4.07 4.55
C PHE A 45 4.58 -4.76 5.75
N ASP A 46 3.76 -5.79 5.53
CA ASP A 46 3.13 -6.53 6.63
C ASP A 46 4.18 -7.16 7.56
N LYS A 47 5.25 -7.73 7.00
CA LYS A 47 6.37 -8.25 7.81
C LYS A 47 7.07 -7.13 8.61
N TYR A 48 7.27 -5.98 7.98
CA TYR A 48 7.80 -4.80 8.69
C TYR A 48 6.86 -4.37 9.81
N TYR A 49 5.57 -4.20 9.53
CA TYR A 49 4.54 -3.83 10.49
C TYR A 49 4.53 -4.74 11.71
N GLN A 50 4.57 -6.06 11.49
CA GLN A 50 4.65 -7.05 12.56
C GLN A 50 5.96 -6.94 13.36
N SER A 51 7.09 -6.74 12.69
CA SER A 51 8.42 -6.66 13.34
C SER A 51 8.53 -5.48 14.30
N VAL A 52 7.88 -4.36 14.00
CA VAL A 52 7.85 -3.14 14.83
C VAL A 52 6.59 -3.03 15.70
N LYS A 53 5.76 -4.09 15.74
CA LYS A 53 4.51 -4.13 16.52
C LYS A 53 3.57 -2.95 16.22
N GLY A 54 3.42 -2.61 14.94
CA GLY A 54 2.58 -1.52 14.47
C GLY A 54 3.15 -0.11 14.63
N LYS A 55 4.32 0.05 15.26
CA LYS A 55 5.01 1.35 15.41
C LYS A 55 5.82 1.68 14.15
N VAL A 56 5.12 1.87 13.05
CA VAL A 56 5.74 2.12 11.75
C VAL A 56 6.21 3.57 11.61
N THR A 57 7.35 3.76 10.94
CA THR A 57 7.85 5.06 10.50
C THR A 57 8.21 5.00 9.02
N LYS A 58 8.15 6.13 8.35
CA LYS A 58 8.45 6.27 6.92
C LYS A 58 9.90 5.87 6.62
N GLU A 59 10.83 6.32 7.44
CA GLU A 59 12.25 6.00 7.36
C GLU A 59 12.49 4.51 7.60
N GLY A 60 11.94 3.97 8.68
CA GLY A 60 12.10 2.55 9.02
C GLY A 60 11.52 1.62 7.96
N TRP A 61 10.39 1.98 7.33
CA TRP A 61 9.86 1.26 6.18
C TRP A 61 10.80 1.31 4.99
N THR A 62 11.33 2.49 4.67
CA THR A 62 12.26 2.66 3.54
C THR A 62 13.52 1.82 3.74
N GLU A 63 14.12 1.88 4.92
CA GLU A 63 15.31 1.10 5.27
C GLU A 63 15.04 -0.40 5.22
N TYR A 64 13.93 -0.85 5.80
CA TYR A 64 13.53 -2.25 5.81
C TYR A 64 13.36 -2.81 4.39
N TYR A 65 12.65 -2.07 3.52
CA TYR A 65 12.45 -2.48 2.13
C TYR A 65 13.78 -2.55 1.37
N LEU A 66 14.61 -1.50 1.47
CA LEU A 66 15.90 -1.41 0.77
C LEU A 66 16.93 -2.43 1.26
N ALA A 67 16.83 -2.89 2.51
CA ALA A 67 17.67 -3.98 3.03
C ALA A 67 17.28 -5.35 2.47
N GLY A 68 16.00 -5.55 2.13
CA GLY A 68 15.46 -6.82 1.66
C GLY A 68 15.40 -6.99 0.14
N VAL A 69 15.57 -5.91 -0.64
CA VAL A 69 15.48 -5.94 -2.10
C VAL A 69 16.86 -5.89 -2.75
N ASP A 70 17.04 -6.65 -3.82
CA ASP A 70 18.22 -6.47 -4.68
C ASP A 70 18.09 -5.13 -5.44
N ARG A 71 18.95 -4.18 -5.11
CA ARG A 71 18.97 -2.84 -5.69
C ARG A 71 19.08 -2.84 -7.22
N GLN A 72 19.71 -3.85 -7.82
CA GLN A 72 19.78 -4.00 -9.27
C GLN A 72 18.39 -4.09 -9.91
N ASN A 73 17.41 -4.64 -9.19
CA ASN A 73 16.03 -4.72 -9.66
C ASN A 73 15.32 -3.36 -9.71
N LEU A 74 15.83 -2.35 -9.01
CA LEU A 74 15.33 -0.97 -9.06
C LEU A 74 16.05 -0.13 -10.12
N VAL A 75 17.26 -0.50 -10.49
CA VAL A 75 18.07 0.21 -11.49
C VAL A 75 17.47 0.04 -12.90
N ALA A 76 17.07 -1.17 -13.27
CA ALA A 76 16.52 -1.44 -14.60
C ALA A 76 15.30 -0.58 -14.96
N PRO A 77 14.24 -0.47 -14.11
CA PRO A 77 13.13 0.44 -14.38
C PRO A 77 13.54 1.92 -14.37
N ALA A 78 14.52 2.33 -13.57
CA ALA A 78 15.02 3.70 -13.59
C ALA A 78 15.69 4.06 -14.92
N HIS A 79 16.57 3.19 -15.45
CA HIS A 79 17.14 3.36 -16.78
C HIS A 79 16.06 3.42 -17.87
N PHE A 80 15.11 2.49 -17.84
CA PHE A 80 14.02 2.46 -18.80
C PHE A 80 13.22 3.78 -18.81
N ILE A 81 12.94 4.34 -17.63
CA ILE A 81 12.23 5.60 -17.48
C ILE A 81 13.08 6.77 -18.01
N ALA A 82 14.33 6.86 -17.58
CA ALA A 82 15.26 7.91 -18.00
C ALA A 82 15.38 7.96 -19.53
N ASP A 83 15.62 6.82 -20.16
CA ASP A 83 15.83 6.72 -21.61
C ASP A 83 14.54 7.04 -22.38
N LYS A 84 13.43 6.42 -22.00
CA LYS A 84 12.16 6.53 -22.73
C LYS A 84 11.51 7.90 -22.62
N TYR A 85 11.56 8.48 -21.42
CA TYR A 85 10.86 9.74 -21.10
C TYR A 85 11.79 10.95 -21.01
N ARG A 86 13.09 10.74 -21.27
CA ARG A 86 14.14 11.79 -21.27
C ARG A 86 14.20 12.53 -19.94
N LEU A 87 14.13 11.76 -18.85
CA LEU A 87 14.36 12.26 -17.51
C LEU A 87 15.81 12.08 -17.10
N GLU A 88 16.25 12.91 -16.16
CA GLU A 88 17.52 12.67 -15.48
C GLU A 88 17.45 11.39 -14.65
N MET A 89 18.56 10.66 -14.53
CA MET A 89 18.60 9.38 -13.85
C MET A 89 18.14 9.48 -12.39
N HIS A 90 18.45 10.58 -11.71
CA HIS A 90 18.03 10.77 -10.32
C HIS A 90 16.52 10.91 -10.21
N GLU A 91 15.85 11.66 -11.11
CA GLU A 91 14.38 11.80 -11.15
C GLU A 91 13.70 10.46 -11.41
N ALA A 92 14.25 9.67 -12.34
CA ALA A 92 13.76 8.33 -12.63
C ALA A 92 13.92 7.39 -11.42
N ALA A 93 15.04 7.45 -10.72
CA ALA A 93 15.29 6.66 -9.52
C ALA A 93 14.36 7.05 -8.36
N GLU A 94 14.15 8.33 -8.13
CA GLU A 94 13.19 8.83 -7.14
C GLU A 94 11.77 8.35 -7.44
N TYR A 95 11.36 8.37 -8.70
CA TYR A 95 10.04 7.84 -9.09
C TYR A 95 9.93 6.32 -8.85
N VAL A 96 10.98 5.55 -9.15
CA VAL A 96 10.98 4.11 -8.88
C VAL A 96 10.81 3.85 -7.37
N LEU A 97 11.53 4.57 -6.52
CA LEU A 97 11.37 4.48 -5.07
C LEU A 97 9.96 4.88 -4.63
N PHE A 98 9.44 5.96 -5.16
CA PHE A 98 8.06 6.36 -4.89
C PHE A 98 7.05 5.26 -5.26
N ARG A 99 7.22 4.59 -6.40
CA ARG A 99 6.32 3.50 -6.83
C ARG A 99 6.33 2.30 -5.90
N VAL A 100 7.49 1.88 -5.42
CA VAL A 100 7.60 0.65 -4.61
C VAL A 100 7.51 0.91 -3.11
N VAL A 101 8.13 1.97 -2.62
CA VAL A 101 8.16 2.33 -1.21
C VAL A 101 7.03 3.30 -0.87
N GLY A 102 6.97 4.41 -1.60
CA GLY A 102 6.07 5.53 -1.30
C GLY A 102 4.60 5.18 -1.47
N GLN A 103 4.22 4.53 -2.58
CA GLN A 103 2.82 4.16 -2.81
C GLN A 103 2.34 3.08 -1.84
N THR A 104 3.20 2.12 -1.49
CA THR A 104 2.86 1.11 -0.48
C THR A 104 2.63 1.77 0.87
N TRP A 105 3.55 2.63 1.30
CA TRP A 105 3.41 3.41 2.52
C TRP A 105 2.12 4.22 2.54
N ASN A 106 1.88 5.00 1.49
CA ASN A 106 0.71 5.88 1.40
C ASN A 106 -0.61 5.08 1.49
N GLY A 107 -0.67 3.92 0.81
CA GLY A 107 -1.81 3.02 0.89
C GLY A 107 -2.05 2.52 2.30
N MET A 108 -1.01 1.96 2.93
CA MET A 108 -1.10 1.41 4.28
C MET A 108 -1.42 2.46 5.34
N MET A 109 -0.85 3.68 5.21
CA MET A 109 -1.14 4.76 6.15
C MET A 109 -2.56 5.31 6.01
N ASN A 110 -3.14 5.29 4.82
CA ASN A 110 -4.56 5.59 4.66
C ASN A 110 -5.46 4.57 5.39
N GLU A 111 -5.13 3.28 5.33
CA GLU A 111 -5.84 2.25 6.09
C GLU A 111 -5.72 2.50 7.60
N VAL A 112 -4.50 2.70 8.11
CA VAL A 112 -4.24 2.98 9.52
C VAL A 112 -5.00 4.22 9.99
N ASN A 113 -4.99 5.31 9.23
CA ASN A 113 -5.73 6.53 9.55
C ASN A 113 -7.24 6.27 9.62
N CYS A 114 -7.79 5.51 8.67
CA CYS A 114 -9.21 5.14 8.68
C CYS A 114 -9.56 4.37 9.97
N ILE A 115 -8.75 3.39 10.34
CA ILE A 115 -8.95 2.60 11.56
C ILE A 115 -8.82 3.45 12.81
N ASN A 116 -7.88 4.38 12.87
CA ASN A 116 -7.75 5.30 14.02
C ASN A 116 -9.03 6.12 14.23
N HIS A 117 -9.62 6.65 13.14
CA HIS A 117 -10.90 7.35 13.24
C HIS A 117 -12.06 6.43 13.67
N LEU A 118 -12.10 5.19 13.14
CA LEU A 118 -13.10 4.21 13.58
C LEU A 118 -12.93 3.86 15.06
N GLN A 119 -11.72 3.74 15.55
CA GLN A 119 -11.41 3.46 16.95
C GLN A 119 -11.87 4.61 17.87
N GLU A 120 -11.77 5.87 17.42
CA GLU A 120 -12.29 7.02 18.15
C GLU A 120 -13.83 6.98 18.28
N TRP A 121 -14.51 6.61 17.20
CA TRP A 121 -15.98 6.52 17.18
C TRP A 121 -16.53 5.28 17.91
N PHE A 122 -15.76 4.19 17.88
CA PHE A 122 -16.14 2.90 18.44
C PHE A 122 -15.10 2.39 19.44
N PRO A 123 -14.92 3.05 20.60
CA PRO A 123 -13.84 2.73 21.54
C PRO A 123 -13.92 1.32 22.15
N ASN A 124 -15.10 0.66 22.08
CA ASN A 124 -15.31 -0.70 22.58
C ASN A 124 -15.08 -1.79 21.53
N ILE A 125 -14.72 -1.42 20.31
CA ILE A 125 -14.36 -2.33 19.23
C ILE A 125 -12.85 -2.43 19.14
N ASP A 126 -12.32 -3.65 19.08
CA ASP A 126 -10.90 -3.93 18.89
C ASP A 126 -10.67 -4.20 17.39
N PHE A 127 -10.01 -3.27 16.71
CA PHE A 127 -9.68 -3.41 15.28
C PHE A 127 -8.30 -4.03 15.15
N ARG A 128 -8.22 -5.15 14.44
CA ARG A 128 -6.96 -5.91 14.20
C ARG A 128 -6.68 -6.00 12.72
N LYS A 129 -5.43 -5.67 12.35
CA LYS A 129 -4.98 -5.90 10.97
C LYS A 129 -4.92 -7.39 10.69
N THR A 130 -5.47 -7.81 9.54
CA THR A 130 -5.42 -9.20 9.08
C THR A 130 -4.01 -9.59 8.61
N THR A 131 -3.78 -10.87 8.47
CA THR A 131 -2.58 -11.35 7.78
C THR A 131 -2.78 -11.24 6.27
N TYR A 132 -1.67 -11.26 5.52
CA TYR A 132 -1.73 -11.23 4.06
C TYR A 132 -2.59 -12.36 3.47
N GLU A 133 -2.53 -13.56 4.07
CA GLU A 133 -3.29 -14.73 3.63
C GLU A 133 -4.81 -14.49 3.76
N VAL A 134 -5.23 -13.90 4.88
CA VAL A 134 -6.65 -13.55 5.12
C VAL A 134 -7.11 -12.45 4.16
N ASP A 135 -6.29 -11.43 3.95
CA ASP A 135 -6.60 -10.37 2.97
C ASP A 135 -6.71 -10.94 1.54
N GLU A 136 -5.78 -11.81 1.13
CA GLU A 136 -5.82 -12.43 -0.21
C GLU A 136 -7.03 -13.35 -0.40
N GLU A 137 -7.42 -14.12 0.62
CA GLU A 137 -8.51 -15.08 0.55
C GLU A 137 -9.89 -14.42 0.69
N TYR A 138 -10.05 -13.51 1.65
CA TYR A 138 -11.34 -12.91 2.02
C TYR A 138 -11.49 -11.43 1.65
N CYS A 139 -10.51 -10.83 0.99
CA CYS A 139 -10.48 -9.39 0.67
C CYS A 139 -10.70 -8.50 1.91
N THR A 140 -10.13 -8.90 3.04
CA THR A 140 -10.33 -8.28 4.35
C THR A 140 -9.02 -7.66 4.83
N ASP A 141 -8.93 -6.35 4.89
CA ASP A 141 -7.74 -5.62 5.34
C ASP A 141 -7.65 -5.60 6.89
N TRP A 142 -8.81 -5.53 7.58
CA TRP A 142 -8.92 -5.46 9.04
C TRP A 142 -10.13 -6.24 9.56
N GLU A 143 -10.05 -6.70 10.80
CA GLU A 143 -11.12 -7.38 11.52
C GLU A 143 -11.56 -6.58 12.75
N ALA A 144 -12.87 -6.50 12.98
CA ALA A 144 -13.48 -5.84 14.14
C ALA A 144 -13.98 -6.86 15.17
N TYR A 145 -13.55 -6.71 16.41
CA TYR A 145 -13.90 -7.59 17.50
C TYR A 145 -14.61 -6.84 18.63
N SER A 146 -15.59 -7.49 19.28
CA SER A 146 -16.17 -7.05 20.54
C SER A 146 -16.18 -8.19 21.53
N ASN A 147 -15.66 -7.97 22.73
CA ASN A 147 -15.52 -9.00 23.78
C ASN A 147 -14.87 -10.31 23.28
N GLY A 148 -13.87 -10.17 22.42
CA GLY A 148 -13.14 -11.29 21.83
C GLY A 148 -13.87 -12.04 20.72
N LYS A 149 -15.09 -11.62 20.35
CA LYS A 149 -15.87 -12.22 19.26
C LYS A 149 -15.71 -11.38 18.00
N LEU A 150 -15.38 -12.03 16.88
CA LEU A 150 -15.35 -11.41 15.56
C LEU A 150 -16.76 -10.93 15.18
N LEU A 151 -16.89 -9.66 14.81
CA LEU A 151 -18.13 -9.05 14.35
C LEU A 151 -18.21 -9.01 12.82
N PHE A 152 -17.17 -8.45 12.19
CA PHE A 152 -17.08 -8.32 10.73
C PHE A 152 -15.65 -8.06 10.29
N GLY A 153 -15.40 -8.29 8.99
CA GLY A 153 -14.20 -7.84 8.28
C GLY A 153 -14.40 -6.48 7.63
N LEU A 154 -13.32 -5.73 7.48
CA LEU A 154 -13.29 -4.41 6.82
C LEU A 154 -12.35 -4.47 5.63
N GLN A 155 -12.79 -3.94 4.50
CA GLN A 155 -11.95 -3.63 3.36
C GLN A 155 -11.90 -2.12 3.17
N ILE A 156 -10.72 -1.53 3.20
CA ILE A 156 -10.50 -0.09 3.09
C ILE A 156 -9.96 0.22 1.71
N LYS A 157 -10.73 0.96 0.92
CA LYS A 157 -10.35 1.33 -0.44
C LYS A 157 -10.38 2.85 -0.61
N PRO A 158 -9.46 3.42 -1.39
CA PRO A 158 -9.50 4.84 -1.71
C PRO A 158 -10.77 5.15 -2.54
N GLU A 159 -11.27 6.38 -2.43
CA GLU A 159 -12.45 6.83 -3.19
C GLU A 159 -12.32 6.57 -4.71
N SER A 160 -11.10 6.71 -5.24
CA SER A 160 -10.81 6.43 -6.64
C SER A 160 -11.03 4.95 -7.05
N TYR A 161 -11.17 4.04 -6.09
CA TYR A 161 -11.39 2.61 -6.36
C TYR A 161 -12.66 2.35 -7.17
N HIS A 162 -13.71 3.15 -6.98
CA HIS A 162 -14.97 3.03 -7.74
C HIS A 162 -14.80 3.29 -9.25
N PHE A 163 -13.73 3.99 -9.64
CA PHE A 163 -13.42 4.33 -11.03
C PHE A 163 -12.37 3.40 -11.66
N MET A 164 -11.86 2.42 -10.91
CA MET A 164 -10.86 1.47 -11.39
C MET A 164 -11.55 0.21 -11.90
N SER A 165 -11.35 -0.15 -13.17
CA SER A 165 -11.67 -1.49 -13.66
C SER A 165 -10.57 -2.46 -13.24
N SER A 166 -10.79 -3.23 -12.20
CA SER A 166 -9.82 -4.19 -11.68
C SER A 166 -10.46 -5.57 -11.51
N PRO A 167 -9.74 -6.66 -11.82
CA PRO A 167 -10.18 -8.02 -11.48
C PRO A 167 -10.48 -8.19 -9.98
N HIS A 168 -9.82 -7.43 -9.10
CA HIS A 168 -10.08 -7.43 -7.66
C HIS A 168 -11.45 -6.84 -7.29
N GLN A 169 -11.98 -5.87 -8.08
CA GLN A 169 -13.35 -5.37 -7.86
C GLN A 169 -14.40 -6.44 -8.11
N ASN A 170 -14.16 -7.32 -9.07
CA ASN A 170 -15.11 -8.40 -9.40
C ASN A 170 -15.15 -9.44 -8.27
N ARG A 171 -14.01 -9.79 -7.67
CA ARG A 171 -13.95 -10.68 -6.51
C ARG A 171 -14.69 -10.10 -5.30
N ALA A 172 -14.44 -8.84 -4.94
CA ALA A 172 -15.14 -8.20 -3.82
C ALA A 172 -16.67 -8.17 -4.04
N LYS A 173 -17.13 -7.93 -5.27
CA LYS A 173 -18.57 -7.97 -5.62
C LYS A 173 -19.16 -9.38 -5.55
N GLU A 174 -18.40 -10.41 -5.89
CA GLU A 174 -18.82 -11.81 -5.74
C GLU A 174 -19.02 -12.17 -4.28
N PHE A 175 -18.11 -11.75 -3.39
CA PHE A 175 -18.23 -11.97 -1.93
C PHE A 175 -19.43 -11.26 -1.31
N ASP A 176 -19.75 -10.04 -1.74
CA ASP A 176 -20.91 -9.29 -1.25
C ASP A 176 -22.25 -9.93 -1.69
N GLN A 177 -22.26 -10.67 -2.80
CA GLN A 177 -23.46 -11.35 -3.30
C GLN A 177 -23.72 -12.71 -2.63
N GLU A 178 -22.72 -13.38 -2.12
CA GLU A 178 -22.86 -14.67 -1.41
C GLU A 178 -23.31 -14.55 0.05
N LYS A 179 -23.38 -13.33 0.61
CA LYS A 179 -23.74 -13.08 2.02
C LYS A 179 -25.15 -12.52 2.23
N ILE A 180 -25.97 -12.47 1.19
CA ILE A 180 -27.40 -12.16 1.26
C ILE A 180 -28.21 -13.44 1.07
#